data_37190da4c7bf919b8f7a5872d7393c9d
#
_entry.id   37190da4c7bf919b8f7a5872d7393c9d
#
_cell.length_a   1.000
_cell.length_b   1.000
_cell.length_c   1.000
_cell.angle_alpha   90.00
_cell.angle_beta   90.00
_cell.angle_gamma   90.00
#
_symmetry.space_group_name_H-M   'P 1'
#
loop_
_entity.id
_entity.type
_entity.pdbx_description
1 polymer ?
#
loop_
_entity_poly.entity_id
_entity_poly.type
_entity_poly.pdbx_seq_one_letter_code
_entity_poly.pdbx_strand_id
1 'polypeptide(L)'
;VSSRILLVEDEANIAEYLLIGLREEGYTVEHAADGNIAWQRLKDEAWDLVLLDWSLPGLDGLELLRLLRARDSRLPVLFLTARDQVRFRILGLDHGADDYLCKPFDFDELLARVRALLRRGETARSALLIHGDITIDLASQRAGRAGRTLDLTSKELALLIYFVRNPARVMTRAHIYEHIWNEPYDQLSNSLEMHVVELRRKLEAVGPRVIHTVRGRGYCFGEPPANSPEVTR
;
A
#
# COMPACT_ATOMS: atom_id res chain seq x y z
N VAL A 1 -10.45 6.42 12.49
CA VAL A 1 -9.51 5.47 13.11
C VAL A 1 -8.23 6.23 13.38
N SER A 2 -7.73 6.18 14.63
CA SER A 2 -6.47 6.82 15.02
C SER A 2 -5.30 6.08 14.40
N SER A 3 -4.33 6.80 13.83
CA SER A 3 -3.12 6.17 13.27
C SER A 3 -2.25 5.59 14.38
N ARG A 4 -1.72 4.38 14.16
CA ARG A 4 -0.86 3.65 15.10
C ARG A 4 0.61 3.92 14.81
N ILE A 5 1.32 4.44 15.79
CA ILE A 5 2.74 4.80 15.71
C ILE A 5 3.55 3.89 16.66
N LEU A 6 4.59 3.25 16.15
CA LEU A 6 5.58 2.59 16.99
C LEU A 6 6.74 3.56 17.23
N LEU A 7 6.94 3.94 18.49
CA LEU A 7 8.09 4.73 18.95
C LEU A 7 9.17 3.79 19.45
N VAL A 8 10.34 3.83 18.82
CA VAL A 8 11.52 3.02 19.22
C VAL A 8 12.61 3.97 19.70
N GLU A 9 12.79 4.04 21.01
CA GLU A 9 13.64 5.04 21.68
C GLU A 9 14.09 4.46 23.03
N ASP A 10 15.38 4.45 23.33
CA ASP A 10 15.92 3.92 24.58
C ASP A 10 16.04 4.96 25.68
N GLU A 11 16.11 6.24 25.32
CA GLU A 11 16.14 7.34 26.28
C GLU A 11 14.74 7.59 26.89
N ALA A 12 14.52 7.16 28.14
CA ALA A 12 13.23 7.21 28.81
C ALA A 12 12.58 8.60 28.80
N ASN A 13 13.37 9.65 29.04
CA ASN A 13 12.85 11.04 29.07
C ASN A 13 12.33 11.50 27.71
N ILE A 14 13.04 11.14 26.62
CA ILE A 14 12.61 11.45 25.25
C ILE A 14 11.39 10.64 24.89
N ALA A 15 11.41 9.35 25.21
CA ALA A 15 10.27 8.46 24.96
C ALA A 15 9.00 8.95 25.67
N GLU A 16 9.07 9.30 26.95
CA GLU A 16 7.93 9.80 27.72
C GLU A 16 7.38 11.12 27.13
N TYR A 17 8.27 12.06 26.81
CA TYR A 17 7.90 13.34 26.18
C TYR A 17 7.14 13.11 24.86
N LEU A 18 7.66 12.25 24.00
CA LEU A 18 7.05 11.93 22.71
C LEU A 18 5.74 11.16 22.86
N LEU A 19 5.66 10.21 23.82
CA LEU A 19 4.45 9.46 24.09
C LEU A 19 3.29 10.39 24.51
N ILE A 20 3.57 11.31 25.41
CA ILE A 20 2.56 12.27 25.91
C ILE A 20 2.09 13.16 24.75
N GLY A 21 3.03 13.87 24.09
CA GLY A 21 2.68 14.81 23.03
C GLY A 21 1.95 14.16 21.85
N LEU A 22 2.41 13.01 21.37
CA LEU A 22 1.75 12.33 20.25
C LEU A 22 0.36 11.79 20.61
N ARG A 23 0.14 11.35 21.87
CA ARG A 23 -1.19 10.92 22.34
C ARG A 23 -2.15 12.10 22.48
N GLU A 24 -1.69 13.27 22.93
CA GLU A 24 -2.47 14.51 22.97
C GLU A 24 -2.92 14.93 21.56
N GLU A 25 -2.11 14.68 20.54
CA GLU A 25 -2.44 14.89 19.12
C GLU A 25 -3.38 13.80 18.53
N GLY A 26 -3.84 12.85 19.36
CA GLY A 26 -4.82 11.84 18.96
C GLY A 26 -4.26 10.58 18.30
N TYR A 27 -2.95 10.37 18.31
CA TYR A 27 -2.33 9.14 17.81
C TYR A 27 -2.39 8.01 18.85
N THR A 28 -2.48 6.77 18.38
CA THR A 28 -2.24 5.58 19.21
C THR A 28 -0.76 5.26 19.17
N VAL A 29 -0.05 5.45 20.29
CA VAL A 29 1.41 5.29 20.33
C VAL A 29 1.80 4.20 21.31
N GLU A 30 2.63 3.26 20.83
CA GLU A 30 3.28 2.23 21.63
C GLU A 30 4.78 2.41 21.59
N HIS A 31 5.44 2.05 22.67
CA HIS A 31 6.87 2.26 22.88
C HIS A 31 7.65 0.95 22.95
N ALA A 32 8.79 0.90 22.29
CA ALA A 32 9.79 -0.15 22.43
C ALA A 32 11.13 0.49 22.80
N ALA A 33 11.71 0.04 23.91
CA ALA A 33 12.98 0.58 24.45
C ALA A 33 14.24 -0.04 23.82
N ASP A 34 14.10 -1.04 22.97
CA ASP A 34 15.20 -1.68 22.23
C ASP A 34 14.74 -2.22 20.87
N GLY A 35 15.72 -2.45 19.98
CA GLY A 35 15.46 -2.90 18.63
C GLY A 35 14.89 -4.31 18.52
N ASN A 36 15.17 -5.22 19.47
CA ASN A 36 14.62 -6.59 19.44
C ASN A 36 13.14 -6.59 19.79
N ILE A 37 12.73 -5.81 20.80
CA ILE A 37 11.32 -5.62 21.15
C ILE A 37 10.58 -4.97 19.96
N ALA A 38 11.18 -3.94 19.37
CA ALA A 38 10.61 -3.28 18.20
C ALA A 38 10.42 -4.26 17.04
N TRP A 39 11.42 -5.09 16.76
CA TRP A 39 11.34 -6.09 15.69
C TRP A 39 10.22 -7.12 15.93
N GLN A 40 10.02 -7.58 17.15
CA GLN A 40 8.91 -8.49 17.47
C GLN A 40 7.57 -7.82 17.18
N ARG A 41 7.34 -6.58 17.69
CA ARG A 41 6.10 -5.85 17.44
C ARG A 41 5.85 -5.58 15.96
N LEU A 42 6.90 -5.24 15.18
CA LEU A 42 6.81 -5.04 13.74
C LEU A 42 6.45 -6.30 12.95
N LYS A 43 6.71 -7.49 13.52
CA LYS A 43 6.30 -8.76 12.90
C LYS A 43 4.85 -9.12 13.20
N ASP A 44 4.40 -8.82 14.41
CA ASP A 44 3.16 -9.36 14.95
C ASP A 44 1.97 -8.41 14.77
N GLU A 45 2.25 -7.10 14.57
CA GLU A 45 1.23 -6.07 14.54
C GLU A 45 1.35 -5.15 13.31
N ALA A 46 0.24 -4.50 12.95
CA ALA A 46 0.20 -3.51 11.88
C ALA A 46 0.40 -2.09 12.44
N TRP A 47 1.26 -1.32 11.79
CA TRP A 47 1.62 0.04 12.13
C TRP A 47 1.42 0.97 10.95
N ASP A 48 1.21 2.27 11.23
CA ASP A 48 1.07 3.31 10.21
C ASP A 48 2.34 4.14 10.05
N LEU A 49 3.18 4.20 11.10
CA LEU A 49 4.47 4.91 11.12
C LEU A 49 5.37 4.31 12.19
N VAL A 50 6.68 4.32 11.94
CA VAL A 50 7.72 4.05 12.94
C VAL A 50 8.54 5.31 13.15
N LEU A 51 8.64 5.75 14.39
CA LEU A 51 9.64 6.72 14.86
C LEU A 51 10.80 5.92 15.45
N LEU A 52 11.99 6.05 14.89
CA LEU A 52 13.09 5.13 15.14
C LEU A 52 14.37 5.87 15.52
N ASP A 53 14.87 5.66 16.73
CA ASP A 53 16.23 6.10 17.02
C ASP A 53 17.25 5.22 16.29
N TRP A 54 18.32 5.84 15.91
CA TRP A 54 19.48 5.17 15.30
C TRP A 54 20.22 4.28 16.30
N SER A 55 20.48 4.85 17.49
CA SER A 55 21.35 4.25 18.51
C SER A 55 20.49 3.50 19.54
N LEU A 56 20.19 2.25 19.27
CA LEU A 56 19.38 1.40 20.16
C LEU A 56 20.22 0.26 20.74
N PRO A 57 19.92 -0.18 21.94
CA PRO A 57 20.48 -1.41 22.47
C PRO A 57 19.96 -2.64 21.70
N GLY A 58 20.77 -3.69 21.65
CA GLY A 58 20.45 -4.92 20.94
C GLY A 58 20.55 -4.78 19.42
N LEU A 59 19.44 -4.69 18.72
CA LEU A 59 19.37 -4.46 17.29
C LEU A 59 19.38 -2.96 17.01
N ASP A 60 20.41 -2.45 16.32
CA ASP A 60 20.48 -1.02 16.01
C ASP A 60 19.42 -0.57 15.01
N GLY A 61 19.14 0.75 14.98
CA GLY A 61 18.04 1.27 14.16
C GLY A 61 18.25 1.05 12.66
N LEU A 62 19.49 1.08 12.16
CA LEU A 62 19.77 0.83 10.74
C LEU A 62 19.55 -0.64 10.37
N GLU A 63 19.97 -1.54 11.25
CA GLU A 63 19.75 -2.97 11.05
C GLU A 63 18.27 -3.32 11.14
N LEU A 64 17.52 -2.71 12.07
CA LEU A 64 16.08 -2.83 12.15
C LEU A 64 15.39 -2.36 10.86
N LEU A 65 15.81 -1.20 10.32
CA LEU A 65 15.30 -0.70 9.04
C LEU A 65 15.58 -1.67 7.90
N ARG A 66 16.79 -2.24 7.81
CA ARG A 66 17.14 -3.23 6.78
C ARG A 66 16.25 -4.47 6.84
N LEU A 67 16.02 -5.00 8.03
CA LEU A 67 15.12 -6.14 8.24
C LEU A 67 13.68 -5.80 7.83
N LEU A 68 13.22 -4.60 8.17
CA LEU A 68 11.89 -4.11 7.79
C LEU A 68 11.75 -4.04 6.27
N ARG A 69 12.73 -3.46 5.57
CA ARG A 69 12.71 -3.30 4.10
C ARG A 69 12.87 -4.63 3.37
N ALA A 70 13.61 -5.59 3.93
CA ALA A 70 13.74 -6.93 3.37
C ALA A 70 12.42 -7.71 3.31
N ARG A 71 11.42 -7.33 4.11
CA ARG A 71 10.04 -7.85 4.05
C ARG A 71 9.17 -7.15 3.01
N ASP A 72 9.74 -6.30 2.18
CA ASP A 72 9.02 -5.43 1.22
C ASP A 72 8.00 -4.50 1.91
N SER A 73 8.29 -4.08 3.14
CA SER A 73 7.42 -3.22 3.90
C SER A 73 7.51 -1.77 3.40
N ARG A 74 6.36 -1.20 3.05
CA ARG A 74 6.18 0.22 2.72
C ARG A 74 5.83 1.06 3.96
N LEU A 75 5.98 0.49 5.15
CA LEU A 75 5.71 1.19 6.40
C LEU A 75 6.64 2.40 6.52
N PRO A 76 6.11 3.63 6.64
CA PRO A 76 6.92 4.82 6.78
C PRO A 76 7.81 4.76 8.01
N VAL A 77 9.07 5.18 7.87
CA VAL A 77 10.05 5.26 8.95
C VAL A 77 10.66 6.65 9.01
N LEU A 78 10.53 7.32 10.15
CA LEU A 78 11.22 8.57 10.49
C LEU A 78 12.32 8.27 11.49
N PHE A 79 13.58 8.51 11.11
CA PHE A 79 14.68 8.45 12.06
C PHE A 79 14.71 9.66 12.98
N LEU A 80 14.88 9.40 14.29
CA LEU A 80 15.15 10.39 15.34
C LEU A 80 16.56 10.12 15.87
N THR A 81 17.52 11.04 15.71
CA THR A 81 18.89 10.71 16.07
C THR A 81 19.75 11.93 16.37
N ALA A 82 20.71 11.78 17.29
CA ALA A 82 21.73 12.78 17.57
C ALA A 82 22.82 12.88 16.48
N ARG A 83 22.79 12.03 15.45
CA ARG A 83 23.81 12.02 14.39
C ARG A 83 23.46 13.02 13.30
N ASP A 84 23.99 14.24 13.44
CA ASP A 84 23.80 15.38 12.53
C ASP A 84 24.66 15.32 11.26
N GLN A 85 25.68 14.44 11.23
CA GLN A 85 26.61 14.36 10.09
C GLN A 85 25.86 13.93 8.82
N VAL A 86 26.05 14.66 7.73
CA VAL A 86 25.43 14.44 6.41
C VAL A 86 25.54 12.98 5.94
N ARG A 87 26.68 12.33 6.24
CA ARG A 87 26.90 10.92 5.86
C ARG A 87 25.90 9.93 6.47
N PHE A 88 25.45 10.15 7.72
CA PHE A 88 24.47 9.27 8.35
C PHE A 88 23.07 9.51 7.83
N ARG A 89 22.74 10.77 7.49
CA ARG A 89 21.48 11.10 6.83
C ARG A 89 21.38 10.44 5.46
N ILE A 90 22.44 10.52 4.65
CA ILE A 90 22.54 9.85 3.36
C ILE A 90 22.39 8.34 3.56
N LEU A 91 23.14 7.76 4.51
CA LEU A 91 23.09 6.33 4.78
C LEU A 91 21.69 5.85 5.17
N GLY A 92 20.97 6.57 6.04
CA GLY A 92 19.60 6.23 6.43
C GLY A 92 18.62 6.27 5.25
N LEU A 93 18.70 7.31 4.44
CA LEU A 93 17.85 7.46 3.25
C LEU A 93 18.18 6.41 2.17
N ASP A 94 19.45 6.12 1.91
CA ASP A 94 19.89 5.08 0.97
C ASP A 94 19.44 3.68 1.39
N HIS A 95 19.24 3.45 2.69
CA HIS A 95 18.69 2.18 3.21
C HIS A 95 17.16 2.18 3.30
N GLY A 96 16.51 3.23 2.81
CA GLY A 96 15.06 3.26 2.65
C GLY A 96 14.28 3.90 3.80
N ALA A 97 14.91 4.72 4.63
CA ALA A 97 14.16 5.62 5.52
C ALA A 97 13.39 6.66 4.70
N ASP A 98 12.20 7.04 5.17
CA ASP A 98 11.33 7.97 4.45
C ASP A 98 11.59 9.43 4.84
N ASP A 99 12.12 9.67 6.04
CA ASP A 99 12.56 11.00 6.51
C ASP A 99 13.51 10.85 7.71
N TYR A 100 14.06 11.98 8.12
CA TYR A 100 15.11 12.07 9.13
C TYR A 100 14.97 13.35 9.95
N LEU A 101 15.06 13.27 11.28
CA LEU A 101 15.00 14.40 12.20
C LEU A 101 16.12 14.32 13.22
N CYS A 102 16.94 15.39 13.31
CA CYS A 102 18.08 15.46 14.23
C CYS A 102 17.64 15.91 15.62
N LYS A 103 18.15 15.23 16.66
CA LYS A 103 18.06 15.67 18.06
C LYS A 103 19.12 16.77 18.34
N PRO A 104 18.81 17.83 19.09
CA PRO A 104 17.49 18.17 19.62
C PRO A 104 16.57 18.73 18.53
N PHE A 105 15.28 18.42 18.61
CA PHE A 105 14.26 18.87 17.65
C PHE A 105 13.10 19.57 18.37
N ASP A 106 12.39 20.39 17.62
CA ASP A 106 11.13 20.97 18.03
C ASP A 106 10.00 19.96 17.83
N PHE A 107 9.06 19.91 18.80
CA PHE A 107 7.92 18.98 18.72
C PHE A 107 7.00 19.29 17.54
N ASP A 108 6.79 20.58 17.22
CA ASP A 108 5.98 20.97 16.07
C ASP A 108 6.61 20.55 14.75
N GLU A 109 7.96 20.55 14.64
CA GLU A 109 8.66 20.00 13.48
C GLU A 109 8.44 18.49 13.37
N LEU A 110 8.57 17.75 14.48
CA LEU A 110 8.27 16.31 14.50
C LEU A 110 6.86 16.05 14.02
N LEU A 111 5.87 16.75 14.56
CA LEU A 111 4.46 16.60 14.18
C LEU A 111 4.21 16.89 12.70
N ALA A 112 4.84 17.93 12.15
CA ALA A 112 4.70 18.25 10.74
C ALA A 112 5.22 17.09 9.86
N ARG A 113 6.34 16.46 10.22
CA ARG A 113 6.91 15.30 9.53
C ARG A 113 6.05 14.06 9.70
N VAL A 114 5.56 13.79 10.90
CA VAL A 114 4.61 12.69 11.20
C VAL A 114 3.38 12.81 10.31
N ARG A 115 2.72 13.97 10.26
CA ARG A 115 1.56 14.22 9.39
C ARG A 115 1.89 14.02 7.92
N ALA A 116 3.06 14.46 7.46
CA ALA A 116 3.49 14.32 6.07
C ALA A 116 3.70 12.83 5.69
N LEU A 117 4.32 12.05 6.57
CA LEU A 117 4.58 10.63 6.35
C LEU A 117 3.30 9.79 6.40
N LEU A 118 2.42 10.05 7.38
CA LEU A 118 1.12 9.37 7.47
C LEU A 118 0.26 9.64 6.23
N ARG A 119 0.20 10.89 5.75
CA ARG A 119 -0.49 11.23 4.51
C ARG A 119 0.10 10.50 3.29
N ARG A 120 1.43 10.36 3.19
CA ARG A 120 2.08 9.56 2.13
C ARG A 120 1.73 8.08 2.26
N GLY A 121 1.71 7.55 3.48
CA GLY A 121 1.29 6.19 3.79
C GLY A 121 -0.15 5.92 3.39
N GLU A 122 -1.08 6.83 3.69
CA GLU A 122 -2.47 6.75 3.25
C GLU A 122 -2.60 6.84 1.73
N THR A 123 -1.86 7.73 1.08
CA THR A 123 -1.84 7.85 -0.38
C THR A 123 -1.26 6.58 -1.01
N ALA A 124 -0.20 6.01 -0.44
CA ALA A 124 0.37 4.75 -0.90
C ALA A 124 -0.57 3.56 -0.66
N ARG A 125 -1.31 3.53 0.46
CA ARG A 125 -2.37 2.53 0.72
C ARG A 125 -3.58 2.74 -0.18
N SER A 126 -4.00 3.97 -0.44
CA SER A 126 -5.07 4.28 -1.39
C SER A 126 -4.64 4.03 -2.85
N ALA A 127 -3.34 4.00 -3.12
CA ALA A 127 -2.78 3.58 -4.40
C ALA A 127 -2.76 2.06 -4.60
N LEU A 128 -2.96 1.26 -3.55
CA LEU A 128 -3.03 -0.19 -3.63
C LEU A 128 -4.49 -0.65 -3.63
N LEU A 129 -4.95 -1.21 -4.75
CA LEU A 129 -6.24 -1.88 -4.83
C LEU A 129 -6.04 -3.37 -4.56
N ILE A 130 -6.83 -3.92 -3.64
CA ILE A 130 -6.81 -5.35 -3.29
C ILE A 130 -8.21 -5.92 -3.43
N HIS A 131 -8.34 -7.04 -4.14
CA HIS A 131 -9.57 -7.80 -4.23
C HIS A 131 -9.26 -9.31 -4.28
N GLY A 132 -9.54 -10.01 -3.19
CA GLY A 132 -9.17 -11.43 -3.05
C GLY A 132 -7.66 -11.62 -3.17
N ASP A 133 -7.23 -12.42 -4.12
CA ASP A 133 -5.83 -12.72 -4.43
C ASP A 133 -5.17 -11.74 -5.43
N ILE A 134 -5.91 -10.70 -5.88
CA ILE A 134 -5.46 -9.70 -6.85
C ILE A 134 -5.00 -8.44 -6.11
N THR A 135 -3.82 -7.94 -6.48
CA THR A 135 -3.25 -6.70 -5.97
C THR A 135 -2.88 -5.79 -7.14
N ILE A 136 -3.22 -4.51 -7.08
CA ILE A 136 -2.87 -3.51 -8.10
C ILE A 136 -2.23 -2.31 -7.40
N ASP A 137 -1.01 -2.01 -7.77
CA ASP A 137 -0.32 -0.80 -7.36
C ASP A 137 -0.52 0.29 -8.41
N LEU A 138 -1.36 1.26 -8.09
CA LEU A 138 -1.70 2.37 -9.00
C LEU A 138 -0.52 3.32 -9.21
N ALA A 139 0.39 3.42 -8.23
CA ALA A 139 1.54 4.31 -8.32
C ALA A 139 2.61 3.74 -9.26
N SER A 140 2.91 2.43 -9.13
CA SER A 140 3.88 1.76 -10.01
C SER A 140 3.26 1.20 -11.29
N GLN A 141 1.93 1.30 -11.47
CA GLN A 141 1.17 0.74 -12.60
C GLN A 141 1.43 -0.76 -12.80
N ARG A 142 1.49 -1.51 -11.69
CA ARG A 142 1.73 -2.95 -11.69
C ARG A 142 0.57 -3.70 -11.04
N ALA A 143 0.30 -4.90 -11.54
CA ALA A 143 -0.68 -5.79 -10.94
C ALA A 143 -0.06 -7.16 -10.66
N GLY A 144 -0.59 -7.84 -9.65
CA GLY A 144 -0.22 -9.20 -9.29
C GLY A 144 -1.46 -10.02 -8.91
N ARG A 145 -1.33 -11.34 -8.99
CA ARG A 145 -2.33 -12.29 -8.53
C ARG A 145 -1.66 -13.47 -7.83
N ALA A 146 -2.16 -13.85 -6.67
CA ALA A 146 -1.60 -14.94 -5.85
C ALA A 146 -0.07 -14.82 -5.66
N GLY A 147 0.43 -13.60 -5.42
CA GLY A 147 1.86 -13.30 -5.23
C GLY A 147 2.71 -13.30 -6.51
N ARG A 148 2.12 -13.53 -7.70
CA ARG A 148 2.82 -13.49 -9.00
C ARG A 148 2.51 -12.20 -9.73
N THR A 149 3.52 -11.54 -10.27
CA THR A 149 3.34 -10.37 -11.13
C THR A 149 2.65 -10.76 -12.44
N LEU A 150 1.68 -9.94 -12.86
CA LEU A 150 0.99 -10.07 -14.13
C LEU A 150 1.62 -9.13 -15.16
N ASP A 151 1.96 -9.67 -16.33
CA ASP A 151 2.43 -8.87 -17.47
C ASP A 151 1.22 -8.36 -18.26
N LEU A 152 0.75 -7.16 -17.90
CA LEU A 152 -0.42 -6.52 -18.49
C LEU A 152 -0.01 -5.35 -19.37
N THR A 153 -0.69 -5.21 -20.52
CA THR A 153 -0.64 -3.97 -21.30
C THR A 153 -1.38 -2.84 -20.56
N SER A 154 -1.15 -1.58 -20.95
CA SER A 154 -1.81 -0.43 -20.33
C SER A 154 -3.33 -0.52 -20.36
N LYS A 155 -3.93 -1.04 -21.45
CA LYS A 155 -5.39 -1.21 -21.58
C LYS A 155 -5.92 -2.36 -20.72
N GLU A 156 -5.19 -3.46 -20.62
CA GLU A 156 -5.54 -4.59 -19.73
C GLU A 156 -5.46 -4.18 -18.26
N LEU A 157 -4.44 -3.40 -17.88
CA LEU A 157 -4.32 -2.87 -16.53
C LEU A 157 -5.47 -1.90 -16.21
N ALA A 158 -5.80 -0.99 -17.12
CA ALA A 158 -6.92 -0.07 -16.96
C ALA A 158 -8.26 -0.83 -16.80
N LEU A 159 -8.48 -1.87 -17.60
CA LEU A 159 -9.63 -2.76 -17.47
C LEU A 159 -9.67 -3.45 -16.10
N LEU A 160 -8.53 -4.00 -15.65
CA LEU A 160 -8.46 -4.66 -14.35
C LEU A 160 -8.74 -3.70 -13.21
N ILE A 161 -8.17 -2.48 -13.23
CA ILE A 161 -8.45 -1.42 -12.26
C ILE A 161 -9.95 -1.10 -12.24
N TYR A 162 -10.55 -0.94 -13.42
CA TYR A 162 -11.96 -0.61 -13.55
C TYR A 162 -12.85 -1.72 -12.96
N PHE A 163 -12.56 -2.97 -13.25
CA PHE A 163 -13.27 -4.12 -12.72
C PHE A 163 -13.12 -4.25 -11.19
N VAL A 164 -11.92 -4.12 -10.67
CA VAL A 164 -11.64 -4.22 -9.21
C VAL A 164 -12.33 -3.12 -8.42
N ARG A 165 -12.51 -1.93 -9.01
CA ARG A 165 -13.27 -0.82 -8.41
C ARG A 165 -14.78 -1.01 -8.43
N ASN A 166 -15.28 -1.94 -9.24
CA ASN A 166 -16.71 -2.20 -9.40
C ASN A 166 -17.05 -3.69 -9.21
N PRO A 167 -16.69 -4.30 -8.06
CA PRO A 167 -16.92 -5.72 -7.84
C PRO A 167 -18.42 -6.04 -7.77
N ALA A 168 -18.79 -7.24 -8.22
CA ALA A 168 -20.15 -7.78 -8.23
C ALA A 168 -21.19 -6.93 -9.00
N ARG A 169 -20.76 -5.95 -9.80
CA ARG A 169 -21.62 -5.14 -10.65
C ARG A 169 -21.54 -5.59 -12.09
N VAL A 170 -22.70 -5.67 -12.75
CA VAL A 170 -22.75 -5.92 -14.20
C VAL A 170 -22.53 -4.61 -14.93
N MET A 171 -21.44 -4.56 -15.69
CA MET A 171 -21.02 -3.37 -16.45
C MET A 171 -21.32 -3.61 -17.94
N THR A 172 -22.02 -2.67 -18.57
CA THR A 172 -22.32 -2.79 -19.99
C THR A 172 -21.06 -2.59 -20.85
N ARG A 173 -21.03 -3.18 -22.05
CA ARG A 173 -19.93 -3.01 -23.00
C ARG A 173 -19.66 -1.54 -23.33
N ALA A 174 -20.72 -0.79 -23.61
CA ALA A 174 -20.62 0.63 -23.90
C ALA A 174 -19.96 1.39 -22.74
N HIS A 175 -20.41 1.19 -21.51
CA HIS A 175 -19.88 1.88 -20.35
C HIS A 175 -18.42 1.54 -20.07
N ILE A 176 -18.01 0.27 -20.22
CA ILE A 176 -16.60 -0.14 -20.09
C ILE A 176 -15.76 0.50 -21.20
N TYR A 177 -16.24 0.43 -22.44
CA TYR A 177 -15.49 0.95 -23.59
C TYR A 177 -15.28 2.47 -23.47
N GLU A 178 -16.33 3.24 -23.26
CA GLU A 178 -16.26 4.69 -23.09
C GLU A 178 -15.31 5.09 -21.97
N HIS A 179 -15.35 4.37 -20.85
CA HIS A 179 -14.49 4.68 -19.72
C HIS A 179 -12.99 4.36 -19.97
N ILE A 180 -12.69 3.30 -20.74
CA ILE A 180 -11.30 2.83 -20.94
C ILE A 180 -10.66 3.45 -22.19
N TRP A 181 -11.45 3.67 -23.25
CA TRP A 181 -10.93 4.25 -24.51
C TRP A 181 -11.19 5.76 -24.61
N ASN A 182 -12.10 6.29 -23.79
CA ASN A 182 -12.56 7.70 -23.85
C ASN A 182 -13.14 8.09 -25.22
N GLU A 183 -13.80 7.13 -25.85
CA GLU A 183 -14.44 7.23 -27.17
C GLU A 183 -15.84 6.62 -27.10
N PRO A 184 -16.80 7.06 -27.94
CA PRO A 184 -18.10 6.42 -28.05
C PRO A 184 -17.95 4.93 -28.42
N TYR A 185 -18.79 4.09 -27.83
CA TYR A 185 -18.75 2.65 -28.12
C TYR A 185 -19.16 2.35 -29.56
N ASP A 186 -18.21 1.82 -30.33
CA ASP A 186 -18.48 1.28 -31.67
C ASP A 186 -18.83 -0.20 -31.57
N GLN A 187 -20.04 -0.56 -31.93
CA GLN A 187 -20.52 -1.96 -31.91
C GLN A 187 -19.81 -2.86 -32.93
N LEU A 188 -19.14 -2.28 -33.92
CA LEU A 188 -18.34 -3.02 -34.90
C LEU A 188 -16.91 -3.30 -34.41
N SER A 189 -16.49 -2.62 -33.34
CA SER A 189 -15.16 -2.81 -32.75
C SER A 189 -15.15 -4.01 -31.80
N ASN A 190 -14.25 -4.95 -32.01
CA ASN A 190 -14.00 -6.09 -31.12
C ASN A 190 -12.89 -5.80 -30.09
N SER A 191 -12.48 -4.53 -29.95
CA SER A 191 -11.33 -4.17 -29.10
C SER A 191 -11.54 -4.52 -27.63
N LEU A 192 -12.72 -4.28 -27.09
CA LEU A 192 -13.05 -4.62 -25.70
C LEU A 192 -13.00 -6.13 -25.48
N GLU A 193 -13.63 -6.88 -26.36
CA GLU A 193 -13.70 -8.35 -26.29
C GLU A 193 -12.31 -8.97 -26.33
N MET A 194 -11.46 -8.51 -27.21
CA MET A 194 -10.05 -8.98 -27.31
C MET A 194 -9.26 -8.71 -26.04
N HIS A 195 -9.35 -7.50 -25.50
CA HIS A 195 -8.65 -7.16 -24.25
C HIS A 195 -9.21 -7.92 -23.05
N VAL A 196 -10.51 -8.15 -22.98
CA VAL A 196 -11.13 -8.99 -21.93
C VAL A 196 -10.69 -10.44 -22.05
N VAL A 197 -10.57 -10.98 -23.26
CA VAL A 197 -10.08 -12.37 -23.49
C VAL A 197 -8.64 -12.49 -23.02
N GLU A 198 -7.75 -11.57 -23.42
CA GLU A 198 -6.35 -11.60 -23.03
C GLU A 198 -6.17 -11.38 -21.51
N LEU A 199 -6.89 -10.43 -20.93
CA LEU A 199 -6.86 -10.21 -19.49
C LEU A 199 -7.32 -11.46 -18.72
N ARG A 200 -8.38 -12.12 -19.16
CA ARG A 200 -8.83 -13.40 -18.60
C ARG A 200 -7.75 -14.46 -18.69
N ARG A 201 -7.16 -14.66 -19.86
CA ARG A 201 -6.11 -15.64 -20.07
C ARG A 201 -4.96 -15.46 -19.07
N LYS A 202 -4.53 -14.21 -18.85
CA LYS A 202 -3.46 -13.88 -17.89
C LYS A 202 -3.87 -14.09 -16.44
N LEU A 203 -5.09 -13.71 -16.08
CA LEU A 203 -5.63 -13.92 -14.73
C LEU A 203 -5.87 -15.42 -14.45
N GLU A 204 -6.45 -16.16 -15.38
CA GLU A 204 -6.81 -17.58 -15.23
C GLU A 204 -5.58 -18.51 -15.24
N ALA A 205 -4.43 -18.05 -15.78
CA ALA A 205 -3.16 -18.77 -15.67
C ALA A 205 -2.64 -18.87 -14.21
N VAL A 206 -3.16 -18.05 -13.30
CA VAL A 206 -2.68 -17.93 -11.92
C VAL A 206 -3.76 -18.24 -10.88
N GLY A 207 -5.03 -18.25 -11.26
CA GLY A 207 -6.14 -18.50 -10.35
C GLY A 207 -7.48 -18.71 -11.04
N PRO A 208 -8.56 -18.90 -10.30
CA PRO A 208 -9.90 -19.14 -10.87
C PRO A 208 -10.40 -17.91 -11.65
N ARG A 209 -11.43 -18.13 -12.48
CA ARG A 209 -12.08 -17.05 -13.23
C ARG A 209 -12.69 -16.02 -12.31
N VAL A 210 -12.39 -14.74 -12.56
CA VAL A 210 -12.94 -13.60 -11.82
C VAL A 210 -13.69 -12.59 -12.70
N ILE A 211 -13.54 -12.66 -14.03
CA ILE A 211 -14.30 -11.81 -14.95
C ILE A 211 -15.31 -12.71 -15.68
N HIS A 212 -16.59 -12.47 -15.47
CA HIS A 212 -17.68 -13.25 -16.03
C HIS A 212 -18.41 -12.47 -17.14
N THR A 213 -18.87 -13.18 -18.17
CA THR A 213 -19.73 -12.59 -19.20
C THR A 213 -21.17 -12.77 -18.76
N VAL A 214 -21.93 -11.68 -18.72
CA VAL A 214 -23.38 -11.70 -18.52
C VAL A 214 -24.03 -11.48 -19.89
N ARG A 215 -24.65 -12.54 -20.44
CA ARG A 215 -25.19 -12.53 -21.80
C ARG A 215 -26.16 -11.37 -22.02
N GLY A 216 -25.99 -10.66 -23.15
CA GLY A 216 -26.81 -9.50 -23.51
C GLY A 216 -26.60 -8.24 -22.66
N ARG A 217 -25.79 -8.30 -21.57
CA ARG A 217 -25.62 -7.18 -20.64
C ARG A 217 -24.19 -6.66 -20.55
N GLY A 218 -23.16 -7.52 -20.58
CA GLY A 218 -21.76 -7.09 -20.49
C GLY A 218 -20.91 -8.01 -19.65
N TYR A 219 -20.14 -7.46 -18.72
CA TYR A 219 -19.19 -8.19 -17.88
C TYR A 219 -19.40 -7.89 -16.38
N CYS A 220 -19.05 -8.85 -15.54
CA CYS A 220 -19.06 -8.74 -14.08
C CYS A 220 -17.73 -9.25 -13.52
N PHE A 221 -17.20 -8.60 -12.51
CA PHE A 221 -15.98 -8.99 -11.79
C PHE A 221 -16.35 -9.55 -10.41
N GLY A 222 -15.74 -10.68 -10.03
CA GLY A 222 -16.12 -11.41 -8.82
C GLY A 222 -17.39 -12.25 -9.03
N GLU A 223 -18.03 -12.65 -7.93
CA GLU A 223 -19.28 -13.41 -8.01
C GLU A 223 -20.41 -12.52 -8.56
N PRO A 224 -21.07 -12.94 -9.65
CA PRO A 224 -22.20 -12.20 -10.19
C PRO A 224 -23.38 -12.25 -9.22
N PRO A 225 -24.24 -11.21 -9.18
CA PRO A 225 -25.43 -11.18 -8.34
C PRO A 225 -26.33 -12.41 -8.61
N ALA A 226 -26.86 -13.00 -7.54
CA ALA A 226 -27.66 -14.24 -7.59
C ALA A 226 -28.87 -14.22 -8.57
N ASN A 227 -29.35 -13.03 -8.97
CA ASN A 227 -30.43 -12.81 -9.93
C ASN A 227 -29.94 -12.51 -11.36
N SER A 228 -28.68 -12.79 -11.71
CA SER A 228 -28.19 -12.56 -13.08
C SER A 228 -28.54 -13.77 -13.96
N PRO A 229 -29.26 -13.59 -15.08
CA PRO A 229 -29.54 -14.68 -16.01
C PRO A 229 -28.24 -15.20 -16.62
N GLU A 230 -28.06 -16.53 -16.55
CA GLU A 230 -27.00 -17.35 -17.14
C GLU A 230 -25.59 -16.69 -17.28
N VAL A 231 -24.78 -16.88 -16.27
CA VAL A 231 -23.33 -16.73 -16.36
C VAL A 231 -22.80 -17.93 -17.14
N THR A 232 -22.23 -17.72 -18.32
CA THR A 232 -21.52 -18.78 -19.06
C THR A 232 -20.26 -19.18 -18.27
N ARG A 233 -20.24 -20.41 -17.78
CA ARG A 233 -19.07 -21.07 -17.18
C ARG A 233 -17.93 -21.24 -18.17
#